data_d0d7a79b6259f67084671c78776f64ba
#
_entry.id   d0d7a79b6259f67084671c78776f64ba
#
_cell.length_a   1.000
_cell.length_b   1.000
_cell.length_c   1.000
_cell.angle_alpha   90.00
_cell.angle_beta   90.00
_cell.angle_gamma   90.00
#
_symmetry.space_group_name_H-M   'P 1'
#
loop_
_entity.id
_entity.type
_entity.pdbx_description
1 polymer ?
#
loop_
_entity_poly.entity_id
_entity_poly.type
_entity_poly.pdbx_seq_one_letter_code
_entity_poly.pdbx_strand_id
1 'polypeptide(L)'
;WFITGSLLFFAGMFMNWHSDYIIRHLRKPGDTRHYLPQKGMYRYVTSANYLGEIIEWAGWAILTCSLSGLVFFWWTMANLVPRANAIWHRYREEFGSEVGARKRVFPFIY
;
A
#
# COMPACT_ATOMS: atom_id res chain seq x y z
N TRP A 1 15.73 -14.57 11.75
CA TRP A 1 15.17 -13.80 10.61
C TRP A 1 14.21 -14.58 9.75
N PHE A 2 14.31 -15.90 9.73
CA PHE A 2 13.39 -16.73 8.92
C PHE A 2 11.93 -16.50 9.34
N ILE A 3 11.65 -16.54 10.64
CA ILE A 3 10.29 -16.35 11.16
C ILE A 3 9.84 -14.91 10.89
N THR A 4 10.69 -13.93 11.19
CA THR A 4 10.36 -12.52 10.98
C THR A 4 10.09 -12.22 9.51
N GLY A 5 10.96 -12.70 8.61
CA GLY A 5 10.78 -12.50 7.18
C GLY A 5 9.51 -13.14 6.65
N SER A 6 9.21 -14.37 7.10
CA SER A 6 7.99 -15.08 6.70
C SER A 6 6.73 -14.36 7.18
N LEU A 7 6.72 -13.90 8.43
CA LEU A 7 5.57 -13.16 8.97
C LEU A 7 5.33 -11.86 8.21
N LEU A 8 6.38 -11.11 7.94
CA LEU A 8 6.26 -9.87 7.16
C LEU A 8 5.79 -10.13 5.74
N PHE A 9 6.33 -11.16 5.10
CA PHE A 9 5.95 -11.52 3.74
C PHE A 9 4.46 -11.83 3.65
N PHE A 10 3.98 -12.73 4.51
CA PHE A 10 2.57 -13.13 4.46
C PHE A 10 1.65 -12.03 4.95
N ALA A 11 2.05 -11.24 5.94
CA ALA A 11 1.27 -10.10 6.38
C ALA A 11 1.14 -9.06 5.27
N GLY A 12 2.23 -8.76 4.58
CA GLY A 12 2.21 -7.84 3.45
C GLY A 12 1.38 -8.35 2.29
N MET A 13 1.49 -9.65 1.99
CA MET A 13 0.69 -10.29 0.94
C MET A 13 -0.81 -10.22 1.26
N PHE A 14 -1.18 -10.54 2.50
CA PHE A 14 -2.57 -10.44 2.94
C PHE A 14 -3.08 -9.01 2.85
N MET A 15 -2.30 -8.05 3.32
CA MET A 15 -2.65 -6.63 3.27
C MET A 15 -2.82 -6.16 1.83
N ASN A 16 -1.93 -6.59 0.94
CA ASN A 16 -2.00 -6.26 -0.48
C ASN A 16 -3.29 -6.82 -1.10
N TRP A 17 -3.58 -8.10 -0.85
CA TRP A 17 -4.79 -8.74 -1.37
C TRP A 17 -6.06 -8.11 -0.82
N HIS A 18 -6.09 -7.83 0.48
CA HIS A 18 -7.25 -7.21 1.12
C HIS A 18 -7.49 -5.81 0.57
N SER A 19 -6.44 -5.03 0.44
CA SER A 19 -6.53 -3.67 -0.10
C SER A 19 -6.96 -3.67 -1.57
N ASP A 20 -6.41 -4.60 -2.35
CA ASP A 20 -6.78 -4.75 -3.76
C ASP A 20 -8.25 -5.18 -3.90
N TYR A 21 -8.71 -6.10 -3.04
CA TYR A 21 -10.11 -6.51 -2.99
C TYR A 21 -11.02 -5.31 -2.71
N ILE A 22 -10.65 -4.46 -1.77
CA ILE A 22 -11.42 -3.28 -1.42
C ILE A 22 -11.53 -2.33 -2.62
N ILE A 23 -10.42 -2.08 -3.31
CA ILE A 23 -10.42 -1.20 -4.48
C ILE A 23 -11.29 -1.78 -5.60
N ARG A 24 -11.17 -3.08 -5.88
CA ARG A 24 -11.95 -3.72 -6.95
C ARG A 24 -13.43 -3.71 -6.70
N HIS A 25 -13.85 -3.76 -5.44
CA HIS A 25 -15.25 -3.80 -5.05
C HIS A 25 -15.79 -2.45 -4.61
N LEU A 26 -15.00 -1.40 -4.79
CA LEU A 26 -15.41 -0.04 -4.45
C LEU A 26 -16.47 0.49 -5.41
N ARG A 27 -16.42 0.06 -6.67
CA ARG A 27 -17.38 0.43 -7.70
C ARG A 27 -18.26 -0.74 -8.08
N LYS A 28 -19.52 -0.43 -8.39
CA LYS A 28 -20.41 -1.41 -9.01
C LYS A 28 -20.04 -1.58 -10.49
N PRO A 29 -20.33 -2.74 -11.10
CA PRO A 29 -20.14 -2.91 -12.54
C PRO A 29 -20.81 -1.79 -13.35
N GLY A 30 -20.06 -1.20 -14.26
CA GLY A 30 -20.55 -0.10 -15.10
C GLY A 30 -20.45 1.29 -14.49
N ASP A 31 -20.06 1.40 -13.24
CA ASP A 31 -19.87 2.70 -12.58
C ASP A 31 -18.48 3.25 -12.92
N THR A 32 -18.44 4.47 -13.45
CA THR A 32 -17.21 5.14 -13.86
C THR A 32 -16.76 6.20 -12.86
N ARG A 33 -17.50 6.42 -11.78
CA ARG A 33 -17.15 7.42 -10.78
C ARG A 33 -15.93 6.99 -9.97
N HIS A 34 -15.17 7.98 -9.53
CA HIS A 34 -14.03 7.75 -8.65
C HIS A 34 -14.50 7.78 -7.20
N TYR A 35 -14.05 6.84 -6.41
CA TYR A 35 -14.38 6.74 -4.99
C TYR A 35 -13.10 6.74 -4.15
N LEU A 36 -13.18 7.34 -2.98
CA LEU A 36 -12.11 7.32 -2.01
C LEU A 36 -12.23 6.03 -1.17
N PRO A 37 -11.25 5.11 -1.21
CA PRO A 37 -11.28 3.93 -0.36
C PRO A 37 -11.22 4.31 1.11
N GLN A 38 -12.06 3.68 1.94
CA GLN A 38 -12.16 4.03 3.37
C GLN A 38 -12.15 2.82 4.30
N LYS A 39 -12.03 1.61 3.76
CA LYS A 39 -12.07 0.36 4.55
C LYS A 39 -10.66 -0.19 4.75
N GLY A 40 -10.49 -1.03 5.77
CA GLY A 40 -9.22 -1.67 6.06
C GLY A 40 -8.13 -0.66 6.33
N MET A 41 -6.94 -0.89 5.80
CA MET A 41 -5.81 0.03 5.96
C MET A 41 -5.99 1.36 5.24
N TYR A 42 -6.97 1.47 4.35
CA TYR A 42 -7.28 2.75 3.70
C TYR A 42 -7.81 3.79 4.68
N ARG A 43 -8.19 3.40 5.89
CA ARG A 43 -8.52 4.36 6.95
C ARG A 43 -7.33 5.21 7.35
N TYR A 44 -6.13 4.71 7.17
CA TYR A 44 -4.89 5.34 7.64
C TYR A 44 -4.05 5.92 6.52
N VAL A 45 -4.06 5.27 5.36
CA VAL A 45 -3.25 5.68 4.20
C VAL A 45 -4.08 5.57 2.92
N THR A 46 -3.76 6.41 1.94
CA THR A 46 -4.49 6.41 0.67
C THR A 46 -4.00 5.33 -0.30
N SER A 47 -2.83 4.78 -0.08
CA SER A 47 -2.22 3.75 -0.92
C SER A 47 -1.89 2.50 -0.10
N ALA A 48 -2.92 1.91 0.54
CA ALA A 48 -2.74 0.74 1.41
C ALA A 48 -2.21 -0.48 0.64
N ASN A 49 -2.60 -0.65 -0.62
CA ASN A 49 -2.08 -1.72 -1.47
C ASN A 49 -0.56 -1.61 -1.65
N TYR A 50 -0.05 -0.40 -1.79
CA TYR A 50 1.39 -0.17 -1.90
C TYR A 50 2.11 -0.46 -0.58
N LEU A 51 1.49 -0.11 0.55
CA LEU A 51 2.03 -0.45 1.86
C LEU A 51 2.16 -1.97 2.01
N GLY A 52 1.14 -2.72 1.63
CA GLY A 52 1.16 -4.18 1.67
C GLY A 52 2.28 -4.76 0.81
N GLU A 53 2.46 -4.21 -0.40
CA GLU A 53 3.52 -4.65 -1.30
C GLU A 53 4.91 -4.35 -0.74
N ILE A 54 5.11 -3.18 -0.16
CA ILE A 54 6.38 -2.81 0.48
C ILE A 54 6.71 -3.78 1.62
N ILE A 55 5.74 -4.08 2.48
CA ILE A 55 5.92 -5.00 3.60
C ILE A 55 6.23 -6.41 3.07
N GLU A 56 5.53 -6.85 2.04
CA GLU A 56 5.75 -8.16 1.41
C GLU A 56 7.20 -8.31 0.93
N TRP A 57 7.70 -7.32 0.20
CA TRP A 57 9.07 -7.39 -0.33
C TRP A 57 10.13 -7.16 0.73
N ALA A 58 9.82 -6.38 1.78
CA ALA A 58 10.71 -6.29 2.95
C ALA A 58 10.85 -7.66 3.61
N GLY A 59 9.74 -8.39 3.78
CA GLY A 59 9.77 -9.75 4.32
C GLY A 59 10.57 -10.69 3.44
N TRP A 60 10.42 -10.59 2.13
CA TRP A 60 11.18 -11.41 1.18
C TRP A 60 12.68 -11.15 1.29
N ALA A 61 13.08 -9.87 1.39
CA ALA A 61 14.49 -9.52 1.53
C ALA A 61 15.09 -10.10 2.82
N ILE A 62 14.35 -10.07 3.92
CA ILE A 62 14.77 -10.63 5.20
C ILE A 62 14.82 -12.17 5.10
N LEU A 63 13.77 -12.78 4.53
CA LEU A 63 13.65 -14.23 4.43
C LEU A 63 14.78 -14.84 3.62
N THR A 64 15.12 -14.23 2.48
CA THR A 64 16.17 -14.74 1.59
C THR A 64 17.56 -14.31 2.04
N CYS A 65 17.66 -13.33 2.91
CA CYS A 65 18.92 -12.78 3.40
C CYS A 65 19.90 -12.49 2.25
N SER A 66 19.38 -11.91 1.15
CA SER A 66 20.15 -11.73 -0.07
C SER A 66 20.26 -10.26 -0.44
N LEU A 67 21.38 -9.92 -1.08
CA LEU A 67 21.58 -8.58 -1.62
C LEU A 67 20.56 -8.29 -2.73
N SER A 68 20.24 -9.28 -3.53
CA SER A 68 19.23 -9.15 -4.59
C SER A 68 17.86 -8.78 -4.02
N GLY A 69 17.45 -9.41 -2.92
CA GLY A 69 16.19 -9.10 -2.25
C GLY A 69 16.17 -7.68 -1.72
N LEU A 70 17.28 -7.22 -1.13
CA LEU A 70 17.40 -5.86 -0.63
C LEU A 70 17.32 -4.83 -1.76
N VAL A 71 18.00 -5.09 -2.87
CA VAL A 71 17.96 -4.22 -4.05
C VAL A 71 16.54 -4.13 -4.61
N PHE A 72 15.86 -5.27 -4.71
CA PHE A 72 14.48 -5.31 -5.20
C PHE A 72 13.52 -4.55 -4.28
N PHE A 73 13.69 -4.70 -2.98
CA PHE A 73 12.90 -3.95 -1.99
C PHE A 73 13.11 -2.44 -2.17
N TRP A 74 14.35 -2.01 -2.30
CA TRP A 74 14.67 -0.61 -2.51
C TRP A 74 14.08 -0.08 -3.82
N TRP A 75 14.18 -0.87 -4.87
CA TRP A 75 13.58 -0.54 -6.17
C TRP A 75 12.06 -0.37 -6.05
N THR A 76 11.41 -1.27 -5.32
CA THR A 76 9.97 -1.21 -5.09
C THR A 76 9.60 0.09 -4.37
N MET A 77 10.31 0.44 -3.31
CA MET A 77 10.08 1.69 -2.60
C MET A 77 10.28 2.89 -3.50
N ALA A 78 11.34 2.90 -4.29
CA ALA A 78 11.66 4.01 -5.18
C ALA A 78 10.57 4.24 -6.24
N ASN A 79 9.83 3.19 -6.60
CA ASN A 79 8.73 3.29 -7.56
C ASN A 79 7.39 3.60 -6.88
N LEU A 80 7.10 2.97 -5.75
CA LEU A 80 5.78 3.05 -5.14
C LEU A 80 5.58 4.32 -4.30
N VAL A 81 6.60 4.80 -3.60
CA VAL A 81 6.47 5.97 -2.74
C VAL A 81 6.11 7.22 -3.54
N PRO A 82 6.80 7.55 -4.65
CA PRO A 82 6.37 8.68 -5.47
C PRO A 82 4.97 8.54 -6.06
N ARG A 83 4.59 7.33 -6.47
CA ARG A 83 3.24 7.07 -6.97
C ARG A 83 2.19 7.28 -5.89
N ALA A 84 2.48 6.85 -4.66
CA ALA A 84 1.59 7.06 -3.54
C ALA A 84 1.40 8.55 -3.26
N ASN A 85 2.46 9.35 -3.36
CA ASN A 85 2.37 10.79 -3.21
C ASN A 85 1.46 11.42 -4.28
N ALA A 86 1.61 11.00 -5.55
CA ALA A 86 0.79 11.50 -6.64
C ALA A 86 -0.69 11.12 -6.43
N ILE A 87 -0.95 9.89 -6.00
CA ILE A 87 -2.31 9.41 -5.72
C ILE A 87 -2.92 10.19 -4.55
N TRP A 88 -2.14 10.46 -3.50
CA TRP A 88 -2.60 11.23 -2.35
C TRP A 88 -3.03 12.63 -2.75
N HIS A 89 -2.22 13.32 -3.57
CA HIS A 89 -2.56 14.65 -4.07
C HIS A 89 -3.82 14.61 -4.94
N ARG A 90 -3.97 13.60 -5.79
CA ARG A 90 -5.16 13.43 -6.61
C ARG A 90 -6.41 13.25 -5.76
N TYR A 91 -6.34 12.41 -4.73
CA TYR A 91 -7.47 12.20 -3.83
C TYR A 91 -7.80 13.48 -3.07
N ARG A 92 -6.78 14.22 -2.65
CA ARG A 92 -7.00 15.48 -1.95
C ARG A 92 -7.67 16.52 -2.84
N GLU A 93 -7.34 16.56 -4.10
CA GLU A 93 -7.98 17.48 -5.06
C GLU A 93 -9.43 17.08 -5.34
N GLU A 94 -9.71 15.76 -5.47
CA GLU A 94 -11.05 15.27 -5.77
C GLU A 94 -11.97 15.24 -4.56
N PHE A 95 -11.46 14.82 -3.42
CA PHE A 95 -12.27 14.57 -2.22
C PHE A 95 -12.03 15.56 -1.10
N GLY A 96 -10.99 16.36 -1.20
CA GLY A 96 -10.73 17.45 -0.26
C GLY A 96 -10.59 16.95 1.19
N SER A 97 -11.48 17.45 2.05
CA SER A 97 -11.43 17.16 3.48
C SER A 97 -11.69 15.68 3.82
N GLU A 98 -12.27 14.89 2.91
CA GLU A 98 -12.51 13.46 3.16
C GLU A 98 -11.21 12.69 3.30
N VAL A 99 -10.13 13.12 2.67
CA VAL A 99 -8.80 12.52 2.86
C VAL A 99 -8.33 12.74 4.29
N GLY A 100 -8.62 13.90 4.85
CA GLY A 100 -8.33 14.22 6.24
C GLY A 100 -6.85 14.09 6.57
N ALA A 101 -6.57 13.41 7.69
CA ALA A 101 -5.20 13.21 8.19
C ALA A 101 -4.54 11.95 7.65
N ARG A 102 -5.15 11.30 6.64
CA ARG A 102 -4.56 10.08 6.07
C ARG A 102 -3.22 10.36 5.44
N LYS A 103 -2.29 9.48 5.67
CA LYS A 103 -0.97 9.55 5.08
C LYS A 103 -0.96 8.86 3.72
N ARG A 104 0.17 8.91 3.03
CA ARG A 104 0.30 8.36 1.68
C ARG A 104 0.44 6.84 1.70
N VAL A 105 1.46 6.33 2.38
CA VAL A 105 1.78 4.91 2.43
C VAL A 105 1.97 4.44 3.87
N PHE A 106 2.75 5.18 4.67
CA PHE A 106 3.09 4.75 6.03
C PHE A 106 2.15 5.40 7.04
N PRO A 107 1.34 4.61 7.75
CA PRO A 107 0.39 5.16 8.72
C PRO A 107 1.07 6.07 9.72
N PHE A 108 0.48 7.23 9.97
CA PHE A 108 0.94 8.24 10.94
C PHE A 108 2.29 8.88 10.63
N ILE A 109 2.97 8.53 9.53
CA ILE A 109 4.30 9.05 9.20
C ILE A 109 4.28 9.77 7.85
N TYR A 110 3.93 9.09 6.80
CA TYR A 110 3.94 9.58 5.42
C TYR A 110 2.84 8.86 4.62
#